data_4bdc0fb857ce92cf4e06f274814c1811
#
_entry.id   4bdc0fb857ce92cf4e06f274814c1811
#
_cell.length_a   1.000
_cell.length_b   1.000
_cell.length_c   1.000
_cell.angle_alpha   90.00
_cell.angle_beta   90.00
_cell.angle_gamma   90.00
#
_symmetry.space_group_name_H-M   'P 1'
#
loop_
_entity.id
_entity.type
_entity.pdbx_description
1 polymer ?
#
loop_
_entity_poly.entity_id
_entity_poly.type
_entity_poly.pdbx_seq_one_letter_code
_entity_poly.pdbx_strand_id
1 'polypeptide(L)'
;MEQNKNDILPGTLNLMILRTLDGLGQLHGYGIGRRIEQISGNLLELNQGTIYPALLNLEQMGWISSKWGVSENNRRAKYYHITRAGKKQLEAEAENWRTLSSIMSRFLEPTEGDL
;
A
#
# COMPACT_ATOMS: atom_id res chain seq x y z
N MET A 1 -11.92 -23.20 3.12
CA MET A 1 -11.00 -22.73 2.08
C MET A 1 -9.94 -21.87 2.73
N GLU A 2 -8.69 -22.24 2.62
CA GLU A 2 -7.61 -21.45 3.16
C GLU A 2 -7.41 -20.20 2.32
N GLN A 3 -7.30 -19.07 3.00
CA GLN A 3 -7.00 -17.82 2.34
C GLN A 3 -5.49 -17.61 2.33
N ASN A 4 -4.96 -17.34 1.15
CA ASN A 4 -3.54 -17.07 1.00
C ASN A 4 -3.21 -15.72 1.65
N LYS A 5 -2.09 -15.65 2.36
CA LYS A 5 -1.62 -14.39 2.97
C LYS A 5 -1.44 -13.27 1.94
N ASN A 6 -1.19 -13.63 0.68
CA ASN A 6 -0.94 -12.67 -0.39
C ASN A 6 -2.20 -12.23 -1.12
N ASP A 7 -3.36 -12.74 -0.73
CA ASP A 7 -4.64 -12.38 -1.34
C ASP A 7 -5.11 -11.04 -0.77
N ILE A 8 -4.54 -9.97 -1.30
CA ILE A 8 -4.89 -8.61 -0.91
C ILE A 8 -5.67 -7.98 -2.04
N LEU A 9 -6.78 -7.32 -1.70
CA LEU A 9 -7.54 -6.56 -2.69
C LEU A 9 -6.66 -5.46 -3.27
N PRO A 10 -6.62 -5.28 -4.60
CA PRO A 10 -5.72 -4.33 -5.24
C PRO A 10 -5.78 -2.90 -4.67
N GLY A 11 -6.98 -2.41 -4.37
CA GLY A 11 -7.13 -1.08 -3.79
C GLY A 11 -6.50 -0.97 -2.40
N THR A 12 -6.54 -2.05 -1.62
CA THR A 12 -5.93 -2.09 -0.29
C THR A 12 -4.40 -2.02 -0.38
N LEU A 13 -3.82 -2.74 -1.32
CA LEU A 13 -2.37 -2.68 -1.54
C LEU A 13 -1.94 -1.30 -2.00
N ASN A 14 -2.69 -0.67 -2.89
CA ASN A 14 -2.40 0.69 -3.34
C ASN A 14 -2.36 1.67 -2.18
N LEU A 15 -3.33 1.59 -1.27
CA LEU A 15 -3.36 2.43 -0.08
C LEU A 15 -2.13 2.22 0.79
N MET A 16 -1.72 0.97 0.98
CA MET A 16 -0.51 0.65 1.76
C MET A 16 0.75 1.22 1.13
N ILE A 17 0.89 1.12 -0.18
CA ILE A 17 2.04 1.66 -0.90
C ILE A 17 2.08 3.18 -0.79
N LEU A 18 0.95 3.84 -1.06
CA LEU A 18 0.88 5.30 -0.99
C LEU A 18 1.21 5.79 0.41
N ARG A 19 0.66 5.15 1.43
CA ARG A 19 0.90 5.54 2.82
C ARG A 19 2.36 5.34 3.22
N THR A 20 2.97 4.25 2.75
CA THR A 20 4.37 3.97 3.04
C THR A 20 5.28 5.04 2.43
N LEU A 21 5.03 5.41 1.18
CA LEU A 21 5.83 6.45 0.51
C LEU A 21 5.59 7.83 1.11
N ASP A 22 4.37 8.13 1.53
CA ASP A 22 4.06 9.39 2.19
C ASP A 22 4.80 9.54 3.52
N GLY A 23 4.91 8.43 4.26
CA GLY A 23 5.54 8.43 5.57
C GLY A 23 7.07 8.41 5.54
N LEU A 24 7.64 7.60 4.64
CA LEU A 24 9.08 7.35 4.61
C LEU A 24 9.81 8.08 3.49
N GLY A 25 9.08 8.72 2.58
CA GLY A 25 9.67 9.39 1.45
C GLY A 25 10.09 8.43 0.36
N GLN A 26 11.27 8.62 -0.21
CA GLN A 26 11.73 7.88 -1.37
C GLN A 26 12.22 6.48 -0.98
N LEU A 27 11.69 5.44 -1.66
CA LEU A 27 12.07 4.05 -1.43
C LEU A 27 12.14 3.28 -2.75
N HIS A 28 13.02 2.28 -2.83
CA HIS A 28 12.99 1.31 -3.93
C HIS A 28 11.90 0.25 -3.66
N GLY A 29 11.53 -0.50 -4.71
CA GLY A 29 10.41 -1.45 -4.62
C GLY A 29 10.56 -2.50 -3.53
N TYR A 30 11.76 -3.05 -3.38
CA TYR A 30 12.04 -4.01 -2.30
C TYR A 30 11.80 -3.38 -0.93
N GLY A 31 12.25 -2.16 -0.73
CA GLY A 31 12.07 -1.44 0.54
C GLY A 31 10.61 -1.19 0.86
N ILE A 32 9.81 -0.87 -0.15
CA ILE A 32 8.37 -0.67 0.03
C ILE A 32 7.71 -1.97 0.52
N GLY A 33 7.99 -3.07 -0.15
CA GLY A 33 7.43 -4.38 0.21
C GLY A 33 7.84 -4.80 1.62
N ARG A 34 9.11 -4.66 1.95
CA ARG A 34 9.63 -4.99 3.28
C ARG A 34 8.96 -4.17 4.37
N ARG A 35 8.78 -2.87 4.12
CA ARG A 35 8.15 -1.99 5.12
C ARG A 35 6.70 -2.36 5.36
N ILE A 36 5.96 -2.68 4.29
CA ILE A 36 4.57 -3.11 4.42
C ILE A 36 4.50 -4.42 5.22
N GLU A 37 5.38 -5.37 4.93
CA GLU A 37 5.45 -6.62 5.69
C GLU A 37 5.69 -6.35 7.17
N GLN A 38 6.62 -5.45 7.49
CA GLN A 38 6.93 -5.08 8.87
C GLN A 38 5.73 -4.44 9.58
N ILE A 39 5.09 -3.48 8.92
CA ILE A 39 3.91 -2.80 9.48
C ILE A 39 2.78 -3.80 9.73
N SER A 40 2.64 -4.80 8.87
CA SER A 40 1.61 -5.82 9.02
C SER A 40 1.93 -6.84 10.12
N GLY A 41 3.08 -6.74 10.77
CA GLY A 41 3.51 -7.75 11.75
C GLY A 41 3.84 -9.08 11.09
N ASN A 42 4.30 -9.05 9.86
CA ASN A 42 4.62 -10.21 9.03
C ASN A 42 3.40 -11.07 8.69
N LEU A 43 2.20 -10.50 8.79
CA LEU A 43 0.98 -11.19 8.36
C LEU A 43 0.83 -11.17 6.83
N LEU A 44 1.45 -10.20 6.18
CA LEU A 44 1.49 -10.12 4.72
C LEU A 44 2.85 -10.53 4.21
N GLU A 45 2.87 -11.27 3.11
CA GLU A 45 4.08 -11.64 2.39
C GLU A 45 3.96 -11.09 0.99
N LEU A 46 4.80 -10.12 0.66
CA LEU A 46 4.73 -9.41 -0.63
C LEU A 46 5.97 -9.70 -1.46
N ASN A 47 5.81 -10.55 -2.46
CA ASN A 47 6.90 -10.85 -3.38
C ASN A 47 6.92 -9.85 -4.53
N GLN A 48 7.95 -9.94 -5.36
CA GLN A 48 8.13 -9.05 -6.51
C GLN A 48 6.96 -9.15 -7.49
N GLY A 49 6.38 -10.33 -7.65
CA GLY A 49 5.23 -10.54 -8.53
C GLY A 49 3.98 -9.80 -8.07
N THR A 50 3.91 -9.41 -6.81
CA THR A 50 2.80 -8.65 -6.25
C THR A 50 3.10 -7.15 -6.24
N ILE A 51 4.30 -6.77 -5.81
CA ILE A 51 4.67 -5.37 -5.61
C ILE A 51 4.90 -4.64 -6.94
N TYR A 52 5.66 -5.21 -7.87
CA TYR A 52 6.04 -4.48 -9.08
C TYR A 52 4.88 -4.17 -10.02
N PRO A 53 3.91 -5.09 -10.24
CA PRO A 53 2.72 -4.73 -11.02
C PRO A 53 1.91 -3.60 -10.37
N ALA A 54 1.81 -3.58 -9.04
CA ALA A 54 1.11 -2.52 -8.33
C ALA A 54 1.81 -1.18 -8.49
N LEU A 55 3.16 -1.17 -8.38
CA LEU A 55 3.94 0.05 -8.57
C LEU A 55 3.79 0.58 -10.00
N LEU A 56 3.82 -0.30 -11.00
CA LEU A 56 3.63 0.10 -12.38
C LEU A 56 2.27 0.76 -12.58
N ASN A 57 1.23 0.15 -12.02
CA ASN A 57 -0.13 0.69 -12.12
C ASN A 57 -0.23 2.07 -11.47
N LEU A 58 0.32 2.24 -10.28
CA LEU A 58 0.29 3.52 -9.57
C LEU A 58 1.08 4.60 -10.32
N GLU A 59 2.19 4.22 -10.93
CA GLU A 59 2.99 5.12 -11.73
C GLU A 59 2.24 5.56 -12.98
N GLN A 60 1.55 4.63 -13.65
CA GLN A 60 0.72 4.93 -14.82
C GLN A 60 -0.42 5.87 -14.48
N MET A 61 -0.95 5.79 -13.28
CA MET A 61 -1.99 6.70 -12.80
C MET A 61 -1.46 8.07 -12.39
N GLY A 62 -0.13 8.22 -12.32
CA GLY A 62 0.47 9.48 -11.92
C GLY A 62 0.45 9.72 -10.41
N TRP A 63 0.15 8.70 -9.60
CA TRP A 63 0.10 8.83 -8.15
C TRP A 63 1.45 8.62 -7.48
N ILE A 64 2.34 7.92 -8.15
CA ILE A 64 3.74 7.83 -7.77
C ILE A 64 4.61 8.12 -8.99
N SER A 65 5.86 8.49 -8.73
CA SER A 65 6.85 8.74 -9.76
C SER A 65 8.12 8.01 -9.38
N SER A 66 9.00 7.80 -10.32
CA SER A 66 10.23 7.05 -10.06
C SER A 66 11.43 7.67 -10.75
N LYS A 67 12.59 7.37 -10.22
CA LYS A 67 13.86 7.72 -10.84
C LYS A 67 14.90 6.65 -10.50
N TRP A 68 15.86 6.48 -11.37
CA TRP A 68 16.96 5.56 -11.12
C TRP A 68 17.97 6.19 -10.17
N GLY A 69 18.52 5.36 -9.30
CA GLY A 69 19.56 5.73 -8.37
C GLY A 69 20.45 4.54 -8.07
N VAL A 70 21.30 4.71 -7.07
CA VAL A 70 22.23 3.66 -6.65
C VAL A 70 21.88 3.25 -5.22
N SER A 71 21.65 1.95 -5.01
CA SER A 71 21.33 1.41 -3.70
C SER A 71 22.58 1.30 -2.82
N GLU A 72 22.37 0.97 -1.54
CA GLU A 72 23.45 0.76 -0.59
C GLU A 72 24.46 -0.29 -1.04
N ASN A 73 24.02 -1.26 -1.84
CA ASN A 73 24.86 -2.32 -2.38
C ASN A 73 25.54 -1.92 -3.68
N ASN A 74 25.58 -0.63 -4.00
CA ASN A 74 26.16 -0.10 -5.22
C ASN A 74 25.52 -0.68 -6.49
N ARG A 75 24.23 -1.03 -6.40
CA ARG A 75 23.46 -1.55 -7.53
C ARG A 75 22.48 -0.48 -8.00
N ARG A 76 22.23 -0.46 -9.30
CA ARG A 76 21.22 0.43 -9.88
C ARG A 76 19.85 -0.01 -9.41
N ALA A 77 19.08 0.93 -8.88
CA ALA A 77 17.74 0.66 -8.36
C ALA A 77 16.79 1.79 -8.74
N LYS A 78 15.53 1.44 -8.94
CA LYS A 78 14.48 2.41 -9.22
C LYS A 78 13.85 2.83 -7.90
N TYR A 79 13.87 4.14 -7.62
CA TYR A 79 13.32 4.72 -6.41
C TYR A 79 12.00 5.40 -6.71
N TYR A 80 11.02 5.14 -5.88
CA TYR A 80 9.65 5.66 -6.03
C TYR A 80 9.38 6.72 -4.98
N HIS A 81 8.56 7.70 -5.35
CA HIS A 81 8.06 8.69 -4.39
C HIS A 81 6.61 9.02 -4.73
N ILE A 82 5.85 9.45 -3.73
CA ILE A 82 4.46 9.83 -3.93
C ILE A 82 4.41 11.21 -4.59
N THR A 83 3.48 11.38 -5.52
CA THR A 83 3.25 12.67 -6.17
C THR A 83 2.20 13.46 -5.41
N ARG A 84 2.00 14.72 -5.81
CA ARG A 84 0.93 15.55 -5.25
C ARG A 84 -0.44 14.91 -5.49
N ALA A 85 -0.66 14.40 -6.70
CA ALA A 85 -1.89 13.68 -7.03
C ALA A 85 -2.04 12.43 -6.18
N GLY A 86 -0.93 11.72 -5.92
CA GLY A 86 -0.93 10.54 -5.05
C GLY A 86 -1.30 10.86 -3.61
N LYS A 87 -0.88 12.01 -3.10
CA LYS A 87 -1.26 12.44 -1.74
C LYS A 87 -2.75 12.69 -1.63
N LYS A 88 -3.35 13.29 -2.65
CA LYS A 88 -4.81 13.49 -2.70
C LYS A 88 -5.54 12.15 -2.76
N GLN A 89 -5.03 11.23 -3.57
CA GLN A 89 -5.61 9.90 -3.68
C GLN A 89 -5.49 9.13 -2.36
N LEU A 90 -4.37 9.26 -1.68
CA LEU A 90 -4.16 8.66 -0.37
C LEU A 90 -5.22 9.13 0.63
N GLU A 91 -5.46 10.43 0.69
CA GLU A 91 -6.48 10.99 1.58
C GLU A 91 -7.87 10.45 1.28
N ALA A 92 -8.23 10.40 0.00
CA ALA A 92 -9.54 9.90 -0.42
C ALA A 92 -9.70 8.42 -0.08
N GLU A 93 -8.70 7.61 -0.35
CA GLU A 93 -8.76 6.17 -0.05
C GLU A 93 -8.75 5.90 1.45
N ALA A 94 -7.98 6.66 2.21
CA ALA A 94 -7.95 6.53 3.66
C ALA A 94 -9.31 6.85 4.27
N GLU A 95 -9.98 7.89 3.77
CA GLU A 95 -11.32 8.26 4.24
C GLU A 95 -12.34 7.17 3.90
N ASN A 96 -12.28 6.64 2.68
CA ASN A 96 -13.15 5.53 2.27
C ASN A 96 -12.95 4.31 3.18
N TRP A 97 -11.71 4.01 3.49
CA TRP A 97 -11.39 2.88 4.36
C TRP A 97 -11.93 3.09 5.78
N ARG A 98 -11.77 4.29 6.34
CA ARG A 98 -12.31 4.61 7.68
C ARG A 98 -13.83 4.46 7.72
N THR A 99 -14.49 4.96 6.68
CA THR A 99 -15.96 4.85 6.57
C THR A 99 -16.38 3.39 6.48
N LEU A 100 -15.73 2.62 5.60
CA LEU A 100 -16.05 1.20 5.44
C LEU A 100 -15.79 0.42 6.73
N SER A 101 -14.66 0.69 7.40
CA SER A 101 -14.32 0.03 8.66
C SER A 101 -15.37 0.32 9.74
N SER A 102 -15.82 1.57 9.80
CA SER A 102 -16.85 1.97 10.74
C SER A 102 -18.16 1.23 10.48
N ILE A 103 -18.55 1.14 9.20
CA ILE A 103 -19.75 0.39 8.81
C ILE A 103 -19.61 -1.08 9.16
N MET A 104 -18.47 -1.68 8.81
CA MET A 104 -18.23 -3.10 9.07
C MET A 104 -18.24 -3.42 10.56
N SER A 105 -17.72 -2.51 11.39
CA SER A 105 -17.75 -2.69 12.84
C SER A 105 -19.17 -2.78 13.37
N ARG A 106 -20.10 -2.05 12.79
CA ARG A 106 -21.51 -2.11 13.18
C ARG A 106 -22.14 -3.47 12.88
N PHE A 107 -21.68 -4.12 11.81
CA PHE A 107 -22.16 -5.47 11.46
C PHE A 107 -21.49 -6.57 12.28
N LEU A 108 -20.20 -6.44 12.54
CA LEU A 108 -19.42 -7.49 13.20
C LEU A 108 -19.47 -7.39 14.72
N GLU A 109 -19.66 -6.18 15.27
CA GLU A 109 -19.76 -5.90 16.70
C GLU A 109 -21.01 -5.06 16.95
N PRO A 110 -22.21 -5.60 16.64
CA PRO A 110 -23.42 -4.80 16.73
C PRO A 110 -23.78 -4.50 18.17
N THR A 111 -24.24 -3.27 18.41
CA THR A 111 -24.86 -2.90 19.67
C THR A 111 -26.34 -3.23 19.60
N GLU A 112 -27.04 -3.16 20.76
CA GLU A 112 -28.48 -3.37 20.80
C GLU A 112 -29.17 -2.38 19.85
N GLY A 113 -29.96 -2.90 18.94
CA GLY A 113 -30.70 -2.11 17.97
C GLY A 113 -30.07 -2.03 16.59
N ASP A 114 -28.82 -2.46 16.42
CA ASP A 114 -28.16 -2.44 15.11
C ASP A 114 -28.61 -3.60 14.20
N LEU A 115 -28.99 -4.70 14.80
CA LEU A 115 -29.46 -5.89 14.08
C LEU A 115 -30.83 -6.36 14.52
#